data_74c2d680ede73b6e443ce26a9b7d04bd
#
_entry.id   74c2d680ede73b6e443ce26a9b7d04bd
#
_cell.length_a   1.000
_cell.length_b   1.000
_cell.length_c   1.000
_cell.angle_alpha   90.00
_cell.angle_beta   90.00
_cell.angle_gamma   90.00
#
_symmetry.space_group_name_H-M   'P 1'
#
loop_
_entity.id
_entity.type
_entity.pdbx_description
1 polymer ?
#
loop_
_entity_poly.entity_id
_entity_poly.type
_entity_poly.pdbx_seq_one_letter_code
_entity_poly.pdbx_strand_id
1 'polypeptide(L)'
;MEAPEGCVRVPTEEPGHWVFKSRDVLAEVRFRSGEREALEFTLQGIGESVVETQGFRFVVEGCVVGWLAGATGRMLLDGAAWVMLSGWCGEGGAGPEGRVALVLGESTGLAPGRRAWSRWRLYPEHEIPPLPAWLPPERYLPEGEAVEVPDLDVACTGNGLGFETVDEGSLVRGPVGRHELTIHGSNGVSHLEIGWYLPMEQLVLKALGRVGNRPDLEAWLLSWLLAQPGLGEREQLLDRLDLALGCCLETPGLWGVLAGLRAAQITDLPIRGEVEAAASGFSVEEALTAEGLIGGAALTLHPSSARIDFTARDVTLTRFRLDGKPESPAQQELEHGLRGAGARLRCALSTDPDPEAVAWLLLGSPLG
;
A
#
# COMPACT_ATOMS: atom_id res chain seq x y z
N MET A 1 -3.01 12.84 20.74
CA MET A 1 -2.03 11.84 21.18
C MET A 1 -2.68 10.96 22.24
N GLU A 2 -2.65 9.68 22.01
CA GLU A 2 -3.17 8.66 22.93
C GLU A 2 -1.99 7.87 23.48
N ALA A 3 -1.95 7.70 24.79
CA ALA A 3 -0.92 6.92 25.46
C ALA A 3 -1.13 5.42 25.22
N PRO A 4 -0.08 4.59 25.40
CA PRO A 4 -0.24 3.14 25.41
C PRO A 4 -1.29 2.70 26.42
N GLU A 5 -2.02 1.63 26.11
CA GLU A 5 -3.08 1.12 26.95
C GLU A 5 -2.59 0.85 28.39
N GLY A 6 -3.40 1.22 29.38
CA GLY A 6 -3.07 1.09 30.80
C GLY A 6 -2.06 2.09 31.35
N CYS A 7 -1.49 2.97 30.53
CA CYS A 7 -0.59 4.02 30.98
C CYS A 7 -1.36 5.28 31.42
N VAL A 8 -1.00 5.84 32.56
CA VAL A 8 -1.51 7.11 33.07
C VAL A 8 -0.45 8.20 32.95
N ARG A 9 -0.90 9.44 32.67
CA ARG A 9 -0.02 10.61 32.55
C ARG A 9 0.61 10.94 33.90
N VAL A 10 1.93 11.12 33.86
CA VAL A 10 2.71 11.60 35.00
C VAL A 10 2.99 13.09 34.80
N PRO A 11 2.79 13.96 35.80
CA PRO A 11 3.14 15.39 35.72
C PRO A 11 4.65 15.56 35.43
N THR A 12 4.97 16.48 34.53
CA THR A 12 6.33 16.90 34.20
C THR A 12 6.43 18.43 34.29
N GLU A 13 7.58 18.95 34.72
CA GLU A 13 7.83 20.40 34.81
C GLU A 13 8.37 20.97 33.49
N GLU A 14 8.86 20.11 32.58
CA GLU A 14 9.49 20.50 31.32
C GLU A 14 8.40 20.70 30.23
N PRO A 15 8.28 21.92 29.65
CA PRO A 15 7.38 22.14 28.53
C PRO A 15 7.73 21.26 27.33
N GLY A 16 6.72 20.68 26.68
CA GLY A 16 6.93 19.78 25.55
C GLY A 16 7.40 18.38 25.92
N HIS A 17 7.43 18.04 27.20
CA HIS A 17 7.73 16.70 27.68
C HIS A 17 6.49 16.07 28.32
N TRP A 18 6.08 14.92 27.80
CA TRP A 18 4.97 14.13 28.30
C TRP A 18 5.45 12.73 28.71
N VAL A 19 5.13 12.35 29.93
CA VAL A 19 5.46 11.04 30.49
C VAL A 19 4.19 10.30 30.83
N PHE A 20 4.13 9.04 30.44
CA PHE A 20 3.05 8.11 30.76
C PHE A 20 3.64 6.85 31.36
N LYS A 21 2.99 6.32 32.37
CA LYS A 21 3.51 5.17 33.10
C LYS A 21 2.40 4.19 33.44
N SER A 22 2.69 2.90 33.25
CA SER A 22 1.95 1.80 33.83
C SER A 22 2.84 1.03 34.82
N ARG A 23 2.39 -0.12 35.27
CA ARG A 23 3.22 -1.02 36.09
C ARG A 23 4.47 -1.48 35.33
N ASP A 24 4.33 -1.75 34.03
CA ASP A 24 5.31 -2.48 33.24
C ASP A 24 5.91 -1.67 32.10
N VAL A 25 5.34 -0.48 31.77
CA VAL A 25 5.78 0.39 30.67
C VAL A 25 5.95 1.82 31.12
N LEU A 26 7.08 2.43 30.76
CA LEU A 26 7.33 3.86 30.77
C LEU A 26 7.34 4.37 29.33
N ALA A 27 6.52 5.37 29.05
CA ALA A 27 6.36 5.94 27.72
C ALA A 27 6.61 7.45 27.79
N GLU A 28 7.47 7.97 26.94
CA GLU A 28 7.84 9.38 26.93
C GLU A 28 7.69 9.97 25.52
N VAL A 29 7.21 11.21 25.45
CA VAL A 29 7.21 12.02 24.24
C VAL A 29 7.87 13.35 24.54
N ARG A 30 8.83 13.74 23.73
CA ARG A 30 9.53 15.03 23.84
C ARG A 30 9.41 15.80 22.55
N PHE A 31 8.83 16.98 22.64
CA PHE A 31 8.81 17.96 21.58
C PHE A 31 9.83 19.06 21.87
N ARG A 32 10.67 19.35 20.89
CA ARG A 32 11.65 20.42 20.99
C ARG A 32 11.38 21.45 19.91
N SER A 33 11.14 22.69 20.35
CA SER A 33 11.08 23.85 19.48
C SER A 33 12.49 24.46 19.33
N GLY A 34 12.91 24.74 18.12
CA GLY A 34 14.22 25.30 17.80
C GLY A 34 14.28 25.80 16.36
N GLU A 35 15.45 25.81 15.73
CA GLU A 35 15.58 26.11 14.30
C GLU A 35 14.72 25.18 13.42
N ARG A 36 14.55 23.95 13.88
CA ARG A 36 13.62 22.97 13.34
C ARG A 36 12.95 22.23 14.49
N GLU A 37 11.65 22.04 14.34
CA GLU A 37 10.88 21.26 15.31
C GLU A 37 11.31 19.80 15.27
N ALA A 38 11.46 19.20 16.44
CA ALA A 38 11.83 17.81 16.60
C ALA A 38 10.90 17.09 17.59
N LEU A 39 10.62 15.84 17.32
CA LEU A 39 9.77 14.99 18.13
C LEU A 39 10.50 13.67 18.41
N GLU A 40 10.53 13.26 19.67
CA GLU A 40 11.15 12.02 20.12
C GLU A 40 10.13 11.21 20.92
N PHE A 41 9.98 9.94 20.55
CA PHE A 41 9.14 8.98 21.25
C PHE A 41 10.01 7.89 21.86
N THR A 42 9.71 7.49 23.09
CA THR A 42 10.40 6.38 23.77
C THR A 42 9.40 5.52 24.51
N LEU A 43 9.51 4.21 24.33
CA LEU A 43 8.81 3.20 25.11
C LEU A 43 9.87 2.36 25.83
N GLN A 44 9.74 2.16 27.13
CA GLN A 44 10.66 1.35 27.92
C GLN A 44 9.91 0.33 28.76
N GLY A 45 10.32 -0.92 28.68
CA GLY A 45 9.88 -1.98 29.59
C GLY A 45 10.50 -1.75 30.98
N ILE A 46 9.66 -1.53 31.99
CA ILE A 46 10.08 -1.33 33.39
C ILE A 46 9.60 -2.43 34.32
N GLY A 47 8.82 -3.37 33.80
CA GLY A 47 8.34 -4.55 34.52
C GLY A 47 9.42 -5.65 34.66
N GLU A 48 9.03 -6.77 35.24
CA GLU A 48 9.91 -7.95 35.46
C GLU A 48 9.85 -8.96 34.30
N SER A 49 8.89 -8.85 33.41
CA SER A 49 8.68 -9.73 32.27
C SER A 49 8.54 -8.96 30.95
N VAL A 50 8.60 -9.67 29.83
CA VAL A 50 8.31 -9.09 28.51
C VAL A 50 6.85 -8.66 28.48
N VAL A 51 6.61 -7.43 28.07
CA VAL A 51 5.28 -6.83 27.94
C VAL A 51 5.01 -6.53 26.49
N GLU A 52 3.90 -6.99 25.96
CA GLU A 52 3.36 -6.53 24.70
C GLU A 52 2.65 -5.20 24.91
N THR A 53 2.96 -4.20 24.13
CA THR A 53 2.32 -2.88 24.18
C THR A 53 1.77 -2.49 22.83
N GLN A 54 0.62 -1.81 22.84
CA GLN A 54 0.03 -1.24 21.64
C GLN A 54 0.73 0.05 21.16
N GLY A 55 1.72 0.50 21.91
CA GLY A 55 2.49 1.69 21.60
C GLY A 55 1.74 3.02 21.78
N PHE A 56 2.35 4.09 21.27
CA PHE A 56 1.71 5.39 21.21
C PHE A 56 0.84 5.49 19.95
N ARG A 57 -0.35 6.04 20.10
CA ARG A 57 -1.16 6.48 18.99
C ARG A 57 -1.10 8.01 18.86
N PHE A 58 -0.43 8.47 17.81
CA PHE A 58 -0.28 9.87 17.52
C PHE A 58 -1.07 10.24 16.27
N VAL A 59 -2.09 11.08 16.40
CA VAL A 59 -2.90 11.53 15.27
C VAL A 59 -2.34 12.85 14.77
N VAL A 60 -1.95 12.90 13.51
CA VAL A 60 -1.48 14.10 12.83
C VAL A 60 -2.61 14.66 11.98
N GLU A 61 -3.04 15.89 12.33
CA GLU A 61 -4.04 16.61 11.55
C GLU A 61 -3.37 17.25 10.32
N GLY A 62 -4.10 17.30 9.20
CA GLY A 62 -3.60 17.89 7.97
C GLY A 62 -2.54 17.07 7.24
N CYS A 63 -2.32 15.80 7.64
CA CYS A 63 -1.44 14.92 6.90
C CYS A 63 -2.09 14.50 5.58
N VAL A 64 -1.38 14.74 4.49
CA VAL A 64 -1.82 14.39 3.13
C VAL A 64 -1.47 12.93 2.82
N VAL A 65 -0.25 12.53 3.15
CA VAL A 65 0.28 11.17 2.96
C VAL A 65 1.21 10.82 4.10
N GLY A 66 1.14 9.60 4.59
CA GLY A 66 2.04 9.10 5.63
C GLY A 66 2.58 7.71 5.31
N TRP A 67 3.85 7.50 5.61
CA TRP A 67 4.57 6.25 5.45
C TRP A 67 5.22 5.86 6.76
N LEU A 68 5.00 4.63 7.20
CA LEU A 68 5.71 4.05 8.33
C LEU A 68 6.12 2.62 7.96
N ALA A 69 7.40 2.36 8.00
CA ALA A 69 7.95 1.07 7.63
C ALA A 69 9.22 0.78 8.46
N GLY A 70 9.04 0.38 9.69
CA GLY A 70 10.14 0.02 10.59
C GLY A 70 11.12 1.18 10.82
N ALA A 71 12.27 1.16 10.18
CA ALA A 71 13.31 2.18 10.31
C ALA A 71 13.03 3.47 9.54
N THR A 72 11.95 3.53 8.78
CA THR A 72 11.64 4.63 7.89
C THR A 72 10.25 5.16 8.17
N GLY A 73 10.12 6.48 8.25
CA GLY A 73 8.83 7.14 8.41
C GLY A 73 8.82 8.53 7.81
N ARG A 74 7.71 8.89 7.18
CA ARG A 74 7.46 10.22 6.65
C ARG A 74 5.97 10.54 6.74
N MET A 75 5.65 11.77 7.10
CA MET A 75 4.30 12.31 7.05
C MET A 75 4.35 13.64 6.33
N LEU A 76 3.74 13.69 5.15
CA LEU A 76 3.63 14.89 4.36
C LEU A 76 2.44 15.73 4.84
N LEU A 77 2.71 16.99 5.13
CA LEU A 77 1.74 18.02 5.48
C LEU A 77 1.64 19.01 4.32
N ASP A 78 0.71 19.94 4.40
CA ASP A 78 0.69 21.09 3.49
C ASP A 78 1.91 22.00 3.75
N GLY A 79 2.82 22.07 2.79
CA GLY A 79 4.05 22.86 2.87
C GLY A 79 5.17 22.34 3.77
N ALA A 80 5.06 21.15 4.35
CA ALA A 80 6.08 20.58 5.23
C ALA A 80 5.99 19.05 5.31
N ALA A 81 7.01 18.41 5.90
CA ALA A 81 6.97 16.99 6.23
C ALA A 81 7.66 16.66 7.55
N TRP A 82 7.06 15.80 8.36
CA TRP A 82 7.75 15.08 9.40
C TRP A 82 8.50 13.91 8.81
N VAL A 83 9.80 13.83 9.08
CA VAL A 83 10.68 12.76 8.60
C VAL A 83 11.34 12.08 9.78
N MET A 84 11.26 10.76 9.84
CA MET A 84 11.96 9.96 10.83
C MET A 84 13.47 9.97 10.53
N LEU A 85 14.26 10.37 11.51
CA LEU A 85 15.73 10.44 11.38
C LEU A 85 16.41 9.16 11.83
N SER A 86 15.82 8.51 12.84
CA SER A 86 16.42 7.30 13.44
C SER A 86 15.44 6.61 14.36
N GLY A 87 15.71 5.35 14.68
CA GLY A 87 14.88 4.50 15.51
C GLY A 87 13.94 3.63 14.70
N TRP A 88 12.90 3.12 15.33
CA TRP A 88 11.90 2.25 14.75
C TRP A 88 10.51 2.77 15.06
N CYS A 89 9.63 2.63 14.10
CA CYS A 89 8.19 2.77 14.28
C CYS A 89 7.51 1.48 13.82
N GLY A 90 6.32 1.22 14.31
CA GLY A 90 5.45 0.18 13.75
C GLY A 90 4.90 0.59 12.37
N GLU A 91 4.04 -0.22 11.79
CA GLU A 91 3.27 0.19 10.64
C GLU A 91 2.21 1.22 11.03
N GLY A 92 2.02 2.23 10.21
CA GLY A 92 1.01 3.26 10.45
C GLY A 92 -0.40 2.73 10.22
N GLY A 93 -1.33 3.20 11.03
CA GLY A 93 -2.76 2.95 10.86
C GLY A 93 -3.52 4.19 10.40
N ALA A 94 -4.65 4.01 9.70
CA ALA A 94 -5.56 5.12 9.45
C ALA A 94 -6.22 5.56 10.76
N GLY A 95 -6.22 6.86 10.99
CA GLY A 95 -7.06 7.47 12.01
C GLY A 95 -8.50 7.66 11.50
N PRO A 96 -9.44 7.96 12.39
CA PRO A 96 -10.80 8.30 12.00
C PRO A 96 -10.80 9.57 11.11
N GLU A 97 -11.68 9.59 10.10
CA GLU A 97 -11.98 10.75 9.27
C GLU A 97 -10.80 11.41 8.53
N GLY A 98 -9.96 10.59 7.86
CA GLY A 98 -8.85 11.12 7.05
C GLY A 98 -7.67 11.68 7.85
N ARG A 99 -7.57 11.33 9.13
CA ARG A 99 -6.42 11.62 9.98
C ARG A 99 -5.42 10.48 9.95
N VAL A 100 -4.14 10.80 9.85
CA VAL A 100 -3.07 9.79 9.97
C VAL A 100 -2.83 9.52 11.44
N ALA A 101 -3.01 8.27 11.86
CA ALA A 101 -2.57 7.81 13.16
C ALA A 101 -1.21 7.13 13.04
N LEU A 102 -0.21 7.70 13.67
CA LEU A 102 1.06 7.03 13.92
C LEU A 102 0.89 6.10 15.10
N VAL A 103 1.13 4.82 14.89
CA VAL A 103 1.25 3.88 16.00
C VAL A 103 2.72 3.54 16.15
N LEU A 104 3.34 4.07 17.20
CA LEU A 104 4.74 3.83 17.51
C LEU A 104 4.85 2.69 18.52
N GLY A 105 5.50 1.61 18.12
CA GLY A 105 5.71 0.45 18.97
C GLY A 105 4.51 -0.48 19.10
N GLU A 106 3.59 -0.50 18.15
CA GLU A 106 2.51 -1.49 18.12
C GLU A 106 3.07 -2.91 18.06
N SER A 107 2.55 -3.79 18.91
CA SER A 107 2.97 -5.18 19.03
C SER A 107 4.45 -5.37 19.38
N THR A 108 5.05 -4.38 20.01
CA THR A 108 6.44 -4.46 20.45
C THR A 108 6.52 -5.21 21.76
N GLY A 109 7.19 -6.36 21.77
CA GLY A 109 7.58 -7.06 22.99
C GLY A 109 8.72 -6.31 23.69
N LEU A 110 8.41 -5.54 24.72
CA LEU A 110 9.40 -4.83 25.54
C LEU A 110 9.89 -5.72 26.66
N ALA A 111 11.14 -6.20 26.57
CA ALA A 111 11.81 -6.86 27.67
C ALA A 111 12.20 -5.84 28.77
N PRO A 112 12.39 -6.30 30.03
CA PRO A 112 12.84 -5.46 31.13
C PRO A 112 14.09 -4.64 30.76
N GLY A 113 14.02 -3.31 30.94
CA GLY A 113 15.09 -2.38 30.61
C GLY A 113 15.28 -2.05 29.13
N ARG A 114 14.59 -2.73 28.22
CA ARG A 114 14.69 -2.44 26.78
C ARG A 114 13.86 -1.22 26.40
N ARG A 115 14.30 -0.56 25.34
CA ARG A 115 13.67 0.65 24.81
C ARG A 115 13.37 0.50 23.33
N ALA A 116 12.16 0.87 22.94
CA ALA A 116 11.81 1.21 21.56
C ALA A 116 11.72 2.74 21.45
N TRP A 117 12.28 3.31 20.42
CA TRP A 117 12.32 4.77 20.26
C TRP A 117 12.35 5.18 18.80
N SER A 118 11.88 6.40 18.50
CA SER A 118 12.05 7.04 17.19
C SER A 118 12.21 8.55 17.34
N ARG A 119 13.01 9.15 16.44
CA ARG A 119 13.24 10.58 16.36
C ARG A 119 12.78 11.12 15.03
N TRP A 120 12.04 12.21 15.08
CA TRP A 120 11.44 12.86 13.96
C TRP A 120 11.86 14.32 13.88
N ARG A 121 11.91 14.87 12.66
CA ARG A 121 12.18 16.28 12.42
C ARG A 121 11.22 16.81 11.38
N LEU A 122 10.73 18.04 11.60
CA LEU A 122 9.92 18.77 10.63
C LEU A 122 10.82 19.45 9.59
N TYR A 123 10.55 19.21 8.33
CA TYR A 123 11.22 19.84 7.18
C TYR A 123 10.23 20.69 6.41
N PRO A 124 10.59 21.94 6.03
CA PRO A 124 9.80 22.70 5.06
C PRO A 124 9.86 22.04 3.68
N GLU A 125 8.87 22.31 2.82
CA GLU A 125 8.67 21.61 1.54
C GLU A 125 9.95 21.55 0.66
N HIS A 126 10.68 22.67 0.56
CA HIS A 126 11.89 22.76 -0.26
C HIS A 126 13.13 22.05 0.31
N GLU A 127 13.06 21.53 1.52
CA GLU A 127 14.15 20.82 2.17
C GLU A 127 13.80 19.37 2.50
N ILE A 128 12.64 18.89 2.06
CA ILE A 128 12.20 17.51 2.32
C ILE A 128 13.20 16.55 1.66
N PRO A 129 13.82 15.63 2.41
CA PRO A 129 14.72 14.63 1.83
C PRO A 129 13.99 13.75 0.79
N PRO A 130 14.70 13.14 -0.18
CA PRO A 130 14.08 12.18 -1.09
C PRO A 130 13.47 11.00 -0.33
N LEU A 131 12.51 10.31 -0.96
CA LEU A 131 11.91 9.11 -0.38
C LEU A 131 12.99 8.02 -0.21
N PRO A 132 13.05 7.38 0.95
CA PRO A 132 13.94 6.24 1.14
C PRO A 132 13.52 5.06 0.25
N ALA A 133 14.50 4.29 -0.22
CA ALA A 133 14.25 3.12 -1.06
C ALA A 133 13.48 1.98 -0.35
N TRP A 134 13.48 1.97 0.97
CA TRP A 134 12.82 0.95 1.79
C TRP A 134 11.28 1.06 1.87
N LEU A 135 10.68 2.13 1.38
CA LEU A 135 9.21 2.29 1.43
C LEU A 135 8.49 1.45 0.37
N PRO A 136 7.18 1.15 0.54
CA PRO A 136 6.39 0.63 -0.57
C PRO A 136 6.55 1.52 -1.83
N PRO A 137 6.64 0.95 -3.05
CA PRO A 137 6.33 -0.45 -3.38
C PRO A 137 7.44 -1.47 -3.15
N GLU A 138 8.62 -1.08 -2.73
CA GLU A 138 9.85 -1.90 -2.66
C GLU A 138 9.74 -3.11 -1.71
N ARG A 139 8.68 -3.16 -0.90
CA ARG A 139 8.36 -4.30 -0.04
C ARG A 139 7.48 -5.37 -0.71
N TYR A 140 6.95 -5.08 -1.88
CA TYR A 140 6.09 -5.96 -2.66
C TYR A 140 6.67 -6.14 -4.05
N LEU A 141 7.31 -7.27 -4.30
CA LEU A 141 8.14 -7.51 -5.46
C LEU A 141 7.58 -8.63 -6.36
N PRO A 142 8.03 -8.71 -7.61
CA PRO A 142 7.78 -9.88 -8.44
C PRO A 142 8.28 -11.17 -7.78
N GLU A 143 7.63 -12.31 -8.11
CA GLU A 143 8.06 -13.62 -7.67
C GLU A 143 9.55 -13.87 -8.03
N GLY A 144 10.31 -14.36 -7.06
CA GLY A 144 11.74 -14.68 -7.22
C GLY A 144 12.70 -13.54 -6.89
N GLU A 145 12.23 -12.30 -6.78
CA GLU A 145 13.05 -11.18 -6.32
C GLU A 145 13.23 -11.20 -4.80
N ALA A 146 14.24 -10.48 -4.29
CA ALA A 146 14.51 -10.38 -2.87
C ALA A 146 14.13 -9.00 -2.33
N VAL A 147 13.43 -8.98 -1.21
CA VAL A 147 13.22 -7.75 -0.43
C VAL A 147 14.49 -7.47 0.36
N GLU A 148 15.06 -6.29 0.18
CA GLU A 148 16.24 -5.84 0.90
C GLU A 148 15.82 -5.18 2.21
N VAL A 149 16.28 -5.73 3.34
CA VAL A 149 16.12 -5.16 4.68
C VAL A 149 17.42 -4.50 5.06
N PRO A 150 17.46 -3.17 5.20
CA PRO A 150 18.69 -2.47 5.52
C PRO A 150 19.25 -2.94 6.86
N ASP A 151 20.59 -2.99 6.96
CA ASP A 151 21.28 -3.38 8.19
C ASP A 151 21.02 -2.39 9.32
N LEU A 152 20.58 -2.93 10.43
CA LEU A 152 20.24 -2.18 11.61
C LEU A 152 20.63 -2.96 12.88
N ASP A 153 21.60 -3.84 12.81
CA ASP A 153 21.91 -4.81 13.88
C ASP A 153 20.66 -5.65 14.24
N VAL A 154 19.95 -6.13 13.23
CA VAL A 154 18.67 -6.79 13.41
C VAL A 154 18.71 -8.24 12.96
N ALA A 155 17.97 -9.08 13.64
CA ALA A 155 17.63 -10.42 13.18
C ALA A 155 16.22 -10.42 12.61
N CYS A 156 16.03 -10.98 11.43
CA CYS A 156 14.74 -11.11 10.80
C CYS A 156 14.22 -12.54 10.92
N THR A 157 12.92 -12.68 11.18
CA THR A 157 12.24 -13.97 11.15
C THR A 157 10.89 -13.85 10.44
N GLY A 158 10.42 -14.93 9.85
CA GLY A 158 9.12 -14.97 9.19
C GLY A 158 8.79 -16.38 8.72
N ASN A 159 7.52 -16.74 8.78
CA ASN A 159 7.08 -18.10 8.46
C ASN A 159 7.17 -18.32 6.94
N GLY A 160 7.93 -19.34 6.51
CA GLY A 160 8.12 -19.66 5.10
C GLY A 160 9.04 -18.70 4.34
N LEU A 161 9.71 -17.78 5.04
CA LEU A 161 10.66 -16.84 4.46
C LEU A 161 12.10 -17.39 4.53
N GLY A 162 12.86 -17.14 3.45
CA GLY A 162 14.31 -17.40 3.39
C GLY A 162 15.09 -16.11 3.62
N PHE A 163 16.16 -16.21 4.38
CA PHE A 163 17.01 -15.08 4.76
C PHE A 163 18.44 -15.31 4.32
N GLU A 164 19.04 -14.30 3.72
CA GLU A 164 20.45 -14.27 3.31
C GLU A 164 21.08 -12.97 3.86
N THR A 165 22.07 -13.11 4.71
CA THR A 165 22.80 -11.95 5.27
C THR A 165 23.78 -11.44 4.22
N VAL A 166 23.77 -10.14 3.98
CA VAL A 166 24.68 -9.42 3.09
C VAL A 166 25.39 -8.31 3.87
N ASP A 167 26.41 -7.68 3.28
CA ASP A 167 27.26 -6.69 3.97
C ASP A 167 26.48 -5.49 4.53
N GLU A 168 25.38 -5.10 3.88
CA GLU A 168 24.58 -3.93 4.25
C GLU A 168 23.16 -4.29 4.72
N GLY A 169 22.89 -5.54 5.12
CA GLY A 169 21.58 -5.93 5.60
C GLY A 169 21.22 -7.39 5.39
N SER A 170 19.95 -7.63 5.13
CA SER A 170 19.41 -8.97 4.86
C SER A 170 18.56 -8.97 3.60
N LEU A 171 18.79 -9.95 2.74
CA LEU A 171 17.90 -10.24 1.62
C LEU A 171 16.85 -11.26 2.06
N VAL A 172 15.59 -10.93 1.87
CA VAL A 172 14.46 -11.78 2.25
C VAL A 172 13.74 -12.25 1.00
N ARG A 173 13.49 -13.56 0.91
CA ARG A 173 12.73 -14.19 -0.17
C ARG A 173 11.60 -15.02 0.41
N GLY A 174 10.48 -15.09 -0.31
CA GLY A 174 9.34 -15.87 0.10
C GLY A 174 8.48 -16.36 -1.08
N PRO A 175 7.52 -17.22 -0.81
CA PRO A 175 6.56 -17.63 -1.81
C PRO A 175 5.62 -16.48 -2.17
N VAL A 176 4.92 -16.63 -3.28
CA VAL A 176 3.88 -15.69 -3.73
C VAL A 176 2.81 -15.50 -2.64
N GLY A 177 2.45 -14.24 -2.38
CA GLY A 177 1.48 -13.86 -1.37
C GLY A 177 1.97 -12.76 -0.45
N ARG A 178 1.19 -12.46 0.57
CA ARG A 178 1.56 -11.51 1.66
C ARG A 178 2.11 -12.29 2.84
N HIS A 179 3.15 -11.77 3.46
CA HIS A 179 3.84 -12.40 4.58
C HIS A 179 4.15 -11.37 5.66
N GLU A 180 4.17 -11.82 6.90
CA GLU A 180 4.63 -11.03 8.02
C GLU A 180 6.14 -11.27 8.23
N LEU A 181 6.90 -10.19 8.24
CA LEU A 181 8.31 -10.15 8.59
C LEU A 181 8.44 -9.61 10.00
N THR A 182 9.01 -10.39 10.90
CA THR A 182 9.34 -9.95 12.26
C THR A 182 10.80 -9.54 12.31
N ILE A 183 11.04 -8.33 12.76
CA ILE A 183 12.37 -7.73 12.87
C ILE A 183 12.71 -7.56 14.35
N HIS A 184 13.77 -8.21 14.78
CA HIS A 184 14.30 -8.15 16.15
C HIS A 184 15.49 -7.21 16.20
N GLY A 185 15.27 -5.96 16.58
CA GLY A 185 16.32 -4.96 16.73
C GLY A 185 16.78 -4.79 18.19
N SER A 186 17.85 -4.01 18.38
CA SER A 186 18.31 -3.61 19.70
C SER A 186 17.26 -2.85 20.51
N ASN A 187 16.31 -2.22 19.83
CA ASN A 187 15.27 -1.36 20.39
C ASN A 187 13.91 -2.05 20.54
N GLY A 188 13.78 -3.32 20.15
CA GLY A 188 12.52 -4.05 20.25
C GLY A 188 12.23 -4.94 19.05
N VAL A 189 10.99 -5.39 18.97
CA VAL A 189 10.48 -6.22 17.87
C VAL A 189 9.48 -5.39 17.06
N SER A 190 9.62 -5.43 15.74
CA SER A 190 8.68 -4.80 14.81
C SER A 190 8.15 -5.81 13.82
N HIS A 191 6.92 -5.63 13.40
CA HIS A 191 6.25 -6.47 12.41
C HIS A 191 5.98 -5.64 11.16
N LEU A 192 6.40 -6.14 9.99
CA LEU A 192 6.17 -5.53 8.70
C LEU A 192 5.52 -6.52 7.75
N GLU A 193 4.56 -6.07 6.96
CA GLU A 193 4.04 -6.85 5.86
C GLU A 193 4.94 -6.67 4.63
N ILE A 194 5.35 -7.78 4.02
CA ILE A 194 6.07 -7.86 2.75
C ILE A 194 5.37 -8.84 1.83
N GLY A 195 5.73 -8.89 0.55
CA GLY A 195 5.07 -9.87 -0.32
C GLY A 195 5.65 -10.02 -1.71
N TRP A 196 5.23 -11.08 -2.37
CA TRP A 196 5.60 -11.39 -3.76
C TRP A 196 4.35 -11.63 -4.60
N TYR A 197 4.39 -11.15 -5.82
CA TYR A 197 3.28 -11.27 -6.74
C TYR A 197 3.68 -11.93 -8.06
N LEU A 198 2.71 -12.57 -8.67
CA LEU A 198 2.85 -13.18 -9.99
C LEU A 198 2.98 -12.11 -11.08
N PRO A 199 3.68 -12.42 -12.19
CA PRO A 199 3.55 -11.66 -13.42
C PRO A 199 2.07 -11.45 -13.79
N MET A 200 1.75 -10.29 -14.37
CA MET A 200 0.35 -9.92 -14.62
C MET A 200 -0.36 -10.91 -15.53
N GLU A 201 0.33 -11.46 -16.52
CA GLU A 201 -0.21 -12.46 -17.45
C GLU A 201 -0.66 -13.72 -16.71
N GLN A 202 0.14 -14.20 -15.76
CA GLN A 202 -0.21 -15.37 -14.96
C GLN A 202 -1.39 -15.08 -14.02
N LEU A 203 -1.43 -13.87 -13.45
CA LEU A 203 -2.54 -13.44 -12.60
C LEU A 203 -3.84 -13.37 -13.39
N VAL A 204 -3.81 -12.83 -14.61
CA VAL A 204 -4.99 -12.76 -15.50
C VAL A 204 -5.45 -14.16 -15.92
N LEU A 205 -4.53 -15.06 -16.26
CA LEU A 205 -4.87 -16.45 -16.58
C LEU A 205 -5.54 -17.16 -15.40
N LYS A 206 -5.05 -16.97 -14.18
CA LYS A 206 -5.70 -17.51 -12.97
C LYS A 206 -7.09 -16.90 -12.76
N ALA A 207 -7.25 -15.59 -12.96
CA ALA A 207 -8.53 -14.90 -12.83
C ALA A 207 -9.55 -15.39 -13.87
N LEU A 208 -9.13 -15.61 -15.13
CA LEU A 208 -9.97 -16.19 -16.19
C LEU A 208 -10.54 -17.56 -15.80
N GLY A 209 -9.79 -18.37 -15.05
CA GLY A 209 -10.28 -19.64 -14.53
C GLY A 209 -11.40 -19.51 -13.48
N ARG A 210 -11.67 -18.30 -12.98
CA ARG A 210 -12.64 -18.01 -11.92
C ARG A 210 -13.77 -17.06 -12.33
N VAL A 211 -13.79 -16.59 -13.57
CA VAL A 211 -14.79 -15.59 -14.07
C VAL A 211 -16.23 -16.10 -13.94
N GLY A 212 -16.50 -17.41 -14.02
CA GLY A 212 -17.84 -17.97 -13.95
C GLY A 212 -18.74 -17.46 -15.11
N ASN A 213 -19.94 -17.02 -14.80
CA ASN A 213 -20.94 -16.50 -15.76
C ASN A 213 -20.86 -14.98 -15.94
N ARG A 214 -19.67 -14.42 -16.13
CA ARG A 214 -19.43 -12.98 -16.34
C ARG A 214 -18.70 -12.76 -17.69
N PRO A 215 -19.42 -12.85 -18.82
CA PRO A 215 -18.81 -12.70 -20.16
C PRO A 215 -18.17 -11.31 -20.35
N ASP A 216 -18.67 -10.28 -19.70
CA ASP A 216 -18.12 -8.94 -19.69
C ASP A 216 -16.68 -8.91 -19.10
N LEU A 217 -16.47 -9.52 -17.94
CA LEU A 217 -15.15 -9.65 -17.34
C LEU A 217 -14.24 -10.58 -18.14
N GLU A 218 -14.78 -11.68 -18.66
CA GLU A 218 -14.02 -12.58 -19.51
C GLU A 218 -13.50 -11.86 -20.75
N ALA A 219 -14.36 -11.12 -21.46
CA ALA A 219 -13.97 -10.33 -22.62
C ALA A 219 -12.87 -9.30 -22.28
N TRP A 220 -12.99 -8.60 -21.15
CA TRP A 220 -11.99 -7.64 -20.71
C TRP A 220 -10.63 -8.28 -20.45
N LEU A 221 -10.57 -9.35 -19.67
CA LEU A 221 -9.34 -10.08 -19.36
C LEU A 221 -8.69 -10.67 -20.61
N LEU A 222 -9.49 -11.28 -21.52
CA LEU A 222 -9.02 -11.81 -22.79
C LEU A 222 -8.48 -10.71 -23.71
N SER A 223 -9.17 -9.58 -23.82
CA SER A 223 -8.70 -8.46 -24.64
C SER A 223 -7.35 -7.91 -24.15
N TRP A 224 -7.12 -7.92 -22.82
CA TRP A 224 -5.84 -7.53 -22.25
C TRP A 224 -4.73 -8.54 -22.59
N LEU A 225 -4.99 -9.83 -22.42
CA LEU A 225 -4.02 -10.87 -22.76
C LEU A 225 -3.63 -10.81 -24.25
N LEU A 226 -4.58 -10.66 -25.13
CA LEU A 226 -4.35 -10.59 -26.58
C LEU A 226 -3.54 -9.35 -27.00
N ALA A 227 -3.53 -8.30 -26.17
CA ALA A 227 -2.68 -7.15 -26.39
C ALA A 227 -1.20 -7.41 -26.03
N GLN A 228 -0.91 -8.48 -25.25
CA GLN A 228 0.46 -8.80 -24.88
C GLN A 228 1.21 -9.52 -26.01
N PRO A 229 2.48 -9.18 -26.25
CA PRO A 229 3.29 -9.89 -27.25
C PRO A 229 3.69 -11.29 -26.76
N GLY A 230 3.75 -12.26 -27.67
CA GLY A 230 4.33 -13.56 -27.39
C GLY A 230 3.42 -14.60 -26.71
N LEU A 231 2.13 -14.32 -26.57
CA LEU A 231 1.17 -15.31 -26.08
C LEU A 231 1.02 -16.48 -27.07
N GLY A 232 1.22 -17.69 -26.55
CA GLY A 232 0.81 -18.93 -27.24
C GLY A 232 -0.71 -19.02 -27.33
N GLU A 233 -1.21 -19.89 -28.22
CA GLU A 233 -2.66 -20.19 -28.34
C GLU A 233 -3.55 -18.98 -28.66
N ARG A 234 -3.00 -17.97 -29.35
CA ARG A 234 -3.69 -16.71 -29.66
C ARG A 234 -5.03 -16.95 -30.38
N GLU A 235 -5.11 -17.93 -31.25
CA GLU A 235 -6.32 -18.28 -32.01
C GLU A 235 -7.47 -18.73 -31.08
N GLN A 236 -7.17 -19.58 -30.10
CA GLN A 236 -8.17 -20.03 -29.11
C GLN A 236 -8.65 -18.88 -28.21
N LEU A 237 -7.75 -17.97 -27.85
CA LEU A 237 -8.14 -16.79 -27.07
C LEU A 237 -9.00 -15.82 -27.86
N LEU A 238 -8.78 -15.71 -29.18
CA LEU A 238 -9.62 -14.89 -30.07
C LEU A 238 -11.02 -15.48 -30.20
N ASP A 239 -11.16 -16.80 -30.41
CA ASP A 239 -12.48 -17.45 -30.47
C ASP A 239 -13.28 -17.26 -29.19
N ARG A 240 -12.61 -17.36 -28.03
CA ARG A 240 -13.25 -17.09 -26.72
C ARG A 240 -13.64 -15.62 -26.55
N LEU A 241 -12.80 -14.69 -27.01
CA LEU A 241 -13.08 -13.27 -26.95
C LEU A 241 -14.31 -12.93 -27.82
N ASP A 242 -14.38 -13.44 -29.05
CA ASP A 242 -15.50 -13.23 -29.97
C ASP A 242 -16.82 -13.70 -29.35
N LEU A 243 -16.83 -14.91 -28.79
CA LEU A 243 -17.99 -15.46 -28.08
C LEU A 243 -18.41 -14.60 -26.89
N ALA A 244 -17.45 -14.17 -26.04
CA ALA A 244 -17.72 -13.36 -24.87
C ALA A 244 -18.24 -11.97 -25.24
N LEU A 245 -17.70 -11.34 -26.31
CA LEU A 245 -18.17 -10.05 -26.82
C LEU A 245 -19.59 -10.17 -27.39
N GLY A 246 -19.89 -11.22 -28.14
CA GLY A 246 -21.26 -11.46 -28.64
C GLY A 246 -22.29 -11.51 -27.53
N CYS A 247 -21.93 -12.07 -26.37
CA CYS A 247 -22.82 -12.11 -25.19
C CYS A 247 -22.96 -10.78 -24.46
N CYS A 248 -21.93 -9.94 -24.39
CA CYS A 248 -21.94 -8.75 -23.54
C CYS A 248 -22.26 -7.44 -24.29
N LEU A 249 -22.12 -7.37 -25.59
CA LEU A 249 -22.46 -6.18 -26.37
C LEU A 249 -23.98 -5.96 -26.59
N GLU A 250 -24.79 -6.99 -26.41
CA GLU A 250 -26.26 -6.87 -26.44
C GLU A 250 -26.79 -6.03 -25.24
N THR A 251 -26.13 -6.16 -24.07
CA THR A 251 -26.44 -5.39 -22.87
C THR A 251 -25.14 -4.81 -22.32
N PRO A 252 -24.65 -3.71 -22.93
CA PRO A 252 -23.31 -3.21 -22.65
C PRO A 252 -23.16 -2.70 -21.20
N GLY A 253 -22.16 -3.21 -20.52
CA GLY A 253 -21.66 -2.73 -19.25
C GLY A 253 -20.23 -2.21 -19.38
N LEU A 254 -19.67 -1.65 -18.30
CA LEU A 254 -18.32 -1.07 -18.29
C LEU A 254 -17.27 -1.99 -18.93
N TRP A 255 -17.18 -3.22 -18.46
CA TRP A 255 -16.16 -4.17 -18.91
C TRP A 255 -16.35 -4.61 -20.36
N GLY A 256 -17.59 -4.85 -20.77
CA GLY A 256 -17.92 -5.23 -22.15
C GLY A 256 -17.58 -4.15 -23.16
N VAL A 257 -17.92 -2.88 -22.85
CA VAL A 257 -17.58 -1.73 -23.72
C VAL A 257 -16.07 -1.53 -23.81
N LEU A 258 -15.36 -1.56 -22.68
CA LEU A 258 -13.91 -1.42 -22.67
C LEU A 258 -13.20 -2.57 -23.40
N ALA A 259 -13.70 -3.81 -23.23
CA ALA A 259 -13.19 -4.98 -23.96
C ALA A 259 -13.38 -4.83 -25.47
N GLY A 260 -14.57 -4.42 -25.90
CA GLY A 260 -14.86 -4.20 -27.31
C GLY A 260 -14.01 -3.12 -27.94
N LEU A 261 -13.85 -1.98 -27.27
CA LEU A 261 -12.98 -0.88 -27.72
C LEU A 261 -11.51 -1.34 -27.90
N ARG A 262 -10.99 -2.12 -26.96
CA ARG A 262 -9.63 -2.70 -27.06
C ARG A 262 -9.54 -3.73 -28.15
N ALA A 263 -10.50 -4.66 -28.23
CA ALA A 263 -10.53 -5.70 -29.25
C ALA A 263 -10.55 -5.11 -30.66
N ALA A 264 -11.33 -4.06 -30.90
CA ALA A 264 -11.39 -3.35 -32.19
C ALA A 264 -10.06 -2.69 -32.59
N GLN A 265 -9.15 -2.45 -31.63
CA GLN A 265 -7.83 -1.89 -31.88
C GLN A 265 -6.75 -2.97 -32.14
N ILE A 266 -6.86 -4.13 -31.51
CA ILE A 266 -5.80 -5.17 -31.47
C ILE A 266 -6.12 -6.40 -32.32
N THR A 267 -7.33 -6.53 -32.84
CA THR A 267 -7.80 -7.67 -33.61
C THR A 267 -8.48 -7.24 -34.91
N ASP A 268 -8.59 -8.18 -35.87
CA ASP A 268 -9.33 -7.98 -37.11
C ASP A 268 -10.79 -8.47 -37.01
N LEU A 269 -11.32 -8.62 -35.79
CA LEU A 269 -12.70 -9.03 -35.56
C LEU A 269 -13.67 -7.99 -36.16
N PRO A 270 -14.74 -8.41 -36.86
CA PRO A 270 -15.68 -7.51 -37.52
C PRO A 270 -16.69 -6.88 -36.54
N ILE A 271 -16.26 -6.47 -35.38
CA ILE A 271 -17.08 -5.99 -34.26
C ILE A 271 -17.12 -4.47 -34.13
N ARG A 272 -16.36 -3.73 -34.95
CA ARG A 272 -16.21 -2.27 -34.81
C ARG A 272 -17.54 -1.53 -34.79
N GLY A 273 -18.46 -1.87 -35.67
CA GLY A 273 -19.79 -1.23 -35.72
C GLY A 273 -20.65 -1.49 -34.49
N GLU A 274 -20.61 -2.70 -33.96
CA GLU A 274 -21.32 -3.09 -32.75
C GLU A 274 -20.74 -2.39 -31.50
N VAL A 275 -19.41 -2.32 -31.42
CA VAL A 275 -18.70 -1.62 -30.35
C VAL A 275 -19.00 -0.12 -30.39
N GLU A 276 -18.97 0.51 -31.57
CA GLU A 276 -19.30 1.93 -31.73
C GLU A 276 -20.76 2.21 -31.33
N ALA A 277 -21.70 1.32 -31.68
CA ALA A 277 -23.09 1.41 -31.26
C ALA A 277 -23.25 1.26 -29.74
N ALA A 278 -22.60 0.26 -29.15
CA ALA A 278 -22.60 0.05 -27.71
C ALA A 278 -21.95 1.22 -26.95
N ALA A 279 -20.81 1.72 -27.43
CA ALA A 279 -20.10 2.84 -26.82
C ALA A 279 -20.85 4.18 -26.94
N SER A 280 -21.62 4.38 -28.02
CA SER A 280 -22.40 5.62 -28.20
C SER A 280 -23.54 5.78 -27.19
N GLY A 281 -24.05 4.67 -26.65
CA GLY A 281 -25.08 4.63 -25.62
C GLY A 281 -24.55 4.52 -24.19
N PHE A 282 -23.22 4.47 -24.01
CA PHE A 282 -22.59 4.20 -22.73
C PHE A 282 -21.49 5.22 -22.42
N SER A 283 -21.68 6.01 -21.38
CA SER A 283 -20.63 6.91 -20.88
C SER A 283 -19.80 6.19 -19.82
N VAL A 284 -18.53 5.92 -20.14
CA VAL A 284 -17.57 5.37 -19.16
C VAL A 284 -17.43 6.31 -17.98
N GLU A 285 -17.42 7.62 -18.21
CA GLU A 285 -17.35 8.64 -17.16
C GLU A 285 -18.58 8.61 -16.26
N GLU A 286 -19.80 8.47 -16.82
CA GLU A 286 -21.03 8.33 -16.03
C GLU A 286 -21.06 7.01 -15.26
N ALA A 287 -20.61 5.91 -15.86
CA ALA A 287 -20.50 4.63 -15.16
C ALA A 287 -19.51 4.70 -14.00
N LEU A 288 -18.34 5.31 -14.21
CA LEU A 288 -17.38 5.55 -13.15
C LEU A 288 -17.93 6.52 -12.09
N THR A 289 -18.75 7.50 -12.47
CA THR A 289 -19.38 8.46 -11.55
C THR A 289 -20.50 7.80 -10.73
N ALA A 290 -21.37 7.03 -11.36
CA ALA A 290 -22.48 6.32 -10.70
C ALA A 290 -22.00 5.34 -9.61
N GLU A 291 -20.78 4.86 -9.75
CA GLU A 291 -20.10 4.01 -8.78
C GLU A 291 -19.54 4.76 -7.55
N GLY A 292 -19.88 6.05 -7.38
CA GLY A 292 -19.47 6.87 -6.23
C GLY A 292 -18.06 7.48 -6.37
N LEU A 293 -17.55 7.64 -7.57
CA LEU A 293 -16.17 7.90 -7.88
C LEU A 293 -15.80 9.36 -8.08
N ILE A 294 -16.80 10.21 -8.20
CA ILE A 294 -16.61 11.66 -8.30
C ILE A 294 -17.35 12.29 -7.13
N GLY A 295 -16.67 12.62 -6.08
CA GLY A 295 -17.23 13.31 -4.93
C GLY A 295 -16.79 12.81 -3.55
N GLY A 296 -16.08 11.71 -3.47
CA GLY A 296 -15.53 11.23 -2.19
C GLY A 296 -14.35 12.07 -1.73
N ALA A 297 -14.26 12.29 -0.43
CA ALA A 297 -13.12 12.85 0.26
C ALA A 297 -11.79 12.34 -0.31
N ALA A 298 -10.78 13.19 -0.33
CA ALA A 298 -9.42 12.79 -0.68
C ALA A 298 -9.09 11.50 0.08
N LEU A 299 -8.93 10.40 -0.65
CA LEU A 299 -8.42 9.15 -0.09
C LEU A 299 -7.05 9.49 0.46
N THR A 300 -6.95 9.63 1.76
CA THR A 300 -5.66 9.70 2.43
C THR A 300 -5.14 8.28 2.37
N LEU A 301 -4.29 8.01 1.36
CA LEU A 301 -3.67 6.71 1.20
C LEU A 301 -2.63 6.55 2.30
N HIS A 302 -2.83 5.54 3.13
CA HIS A 302 -1.82 5.05 4.06
C HIS A 302 -1.23 3.76 3.50
N PRO A 303 -0.24 3.86 2.62
CA PRO A 303 0.30 2.69 1.94
C PRO A 303 1.04 1.74 2.88
N SER A 304 1.41 2.22 4.05
CA SER A 304 2.09 1.42 5.07
C SER A 304 1.15 0.71 6.03
N SER A 305 -0.15 1.06 6.03
CA SER A 305 -1.07 0.40 6.95
C SER A 305 -1.56 -0.91 6.34
N ALA A 306 -1.11 -2.01 6.89
CA ALA A 306 -1.60 -3.35 6.61
C ALA A 306 -3.10 -3.53 6.93
N ARG A 307 -3.74 -2.52 7.51
CA ARG A 307 -5.11 -2.56 8.01
C ARG A 307 -6.13 -1.81 7.16
N ILE A 308 -5.71 -1.10 6.11
CA ILE A 308 -6.65 -0.48 5.17
C ILE A 308 -6.68 -1.34 3.91
N ASP A 309 -7.73 -2.10 3.77
CA ASP A 309 -8.00 -2.85 2.55
C ASP A 309 -8.50 -1.90 1.46
N PHE A 310 -7.57 -1.27 0.75
CA PHE A 310 -7.89 -0.62 -0.51
C PHE A 310 -8.34 -1.68 -1.49
N THR A 311 -9.48 -1.45 -2.09
CA THR A 311 -9.90 -2.27 -3.23
C THR A 311 -9.09 -1.90 -4.47
N ALA A 312 -8.96 -2.83 -5.41
CA ALA A 312 -8.30 -2.56 -6.70
C ALA A 312 -8.99 -1.40 -7.44
N ARG A 313 -10.31 -1.28 -7.28
CA ARG A 313 -11.12 -0.18 -7.76
C ARG A 313 -10.67 1.16 -7.17
N ASP A 314 -10.53 1.27 -5.85
CA ASP A 314 -10.12 2.51 -5.18
C ASP A 314 -8.75 3.00 -5.66
N VAL A 315 -7.79 2.09 -5.81
CA VAL A 315 -6.46 2.38 -6.35
C VAL A 315 -6.53 2.95 -7.77
N THR A 316 -7.28 2.27 -8.64
CA THR A 316 -7.45 2.66 -10.05
C THR A 316 -8.08 4.03 -10.19
N LEU A 317 -9.13 4.29 -9.44
CA LEU A 317 -9.89 5.54 -9.53
C LEU A 317 -9.13 6.72 -8.92
N THR A 318 -8.36 6.46 -7.88
CA THR A 318 -7.47 7.48 -7.34
C THR A 318 -6.39 7.86 -8.36
N ARG A 319 -5.85 6.90 -9.12
CA ARG A 319 -4.94 7.20 -10.24
C ARG A 319 -5.57 8.11 -11.28
N PHE A 320 -6.78 7.80 -11.74
CA PHE A 320 -7.47 8.66 -12.71
C PHE A 320 -7.72 10.09 -12.20
N ARG A 321 -7.92 10.27 -10.88
CA ARG A 321 -8.07 11.60 -10.28
C ARG A 321 -6.76 12.38 -10.22
N LEU A 322 -5.63 11.69 -10.16
CA LEU A 322 -4.31 12.31 -10.16
C LEU A 322 -3.81 12.61 -11.56
N ASP A 323 -4.31 11.87 -12.56
CA ASP A 323 -3.91 12.07 -13.95
C ASP A 323 -4.22 13.49 -14.42
N GLY A 324 -3.25 14.13 -15.06
CA GLY A 324 -3.36 15.52 -15.53
C GLY A 324 -3.24 16.61 -14.47
N LYS A 325 -2.98 16.28 -13.20
CA LYS A 325 -2.65 17.29 -12.18
C LYS A 325 -1.19 17.70 -12.26
N PRO A 326 -0.84 18.95 -11.87
CA PRO A 326 0.55 19.39 -11.88
C PRO A 326 1.38 18.59 -10.86
N GLU A 327 2.60 18.23 -11.25
CA GLU A 327 3.53 17.56 -10.36
C GLU A 327 3.82 18.41 -9.11
N SER A 328 3.56 17.84 -7.94
CA SER A 328 3.93 18.39 -6.65
C SER A 328 4.55 17.29 -5.81
N PRO A 329 5.34 17.60 -4.76
CA PRO A 329 5.86 16.59 -3.83
C PRO A 329 4.75 15.70 -3.25
N ALA A 330 3.60 16.28 -2.91
CA ALA A 330 2.44 15.56 -2.42
C ALA A 330 1.89 14.56 -3.45
N GLN A 331 1.83 14.95 -4.72
CA GLN A 331 1.40 14.06 -5.79
C GLN A 331 2.38 12.92 -6.02
N GLN A 332 3.68 13.21 -6.04
CA GLN A 332 4.71 12.16 -6.21
C GLN A 332 4.65 11.12 -5.09
N GLU A 333 4.47 11.58 -3.84
CA GLU A 333 4.30 10.66 -2.71
C GLU A 333 2.99 9.86 -2.79
N LEU A 334 1.91 10.48 -3.25
CA LEU A 334 0.64 9.80 -3.44
C LEU A 334 0.70 8.75 -4.56
N GLU A 335 1.36 9.05 -5.67
CA GLU A 335 1.61 8.08 -6.75
C GLU A 335 2.49 6.92 -6.30
N HIS A 336 3.51 7.20 -5.51
CA HIS A 336 4.33 6.17 -4.88
C HIS A 336 3.48 5.26 -3.98
N GLY A 337 2.56 5.85 -3.19
CA GLY A 337 1.58 5.14 -2.38
C GLY A 337 0.66 4.24 -3.18
N LEU A 338 0.15 4.75 -4.27
CA LEU A 338 -0.73 3.97 -5.15
C LEU A 338 0.00 2.79 -5.79
N ARG A 339 1.27 2.96 -6.16
CA ARG A 339 2.10 1.84 -6.64
C ARG A 339 2.25 0.77 -5.57
N GLY A 340 2.55 1.17 -4.33
CA GLY A 340 2.65 0.26 -3.19
C GLY A 340 1.34 -0.48 -2.90
N ALA A 341 0.22 0.23 -2.86
CA ALA A 341 -1.10 -0.37 -2.66
C ALA A 341 -1.47 -1.34 -3.79
N GLY A 342 -1.17 -0.97 -5.04
CA GLY A 342 -1.37 -1.86 -6.20
C GLY A 342 -0.50 -3.12 -6.14
N ALA A 343 0.77 -2.99 -5.75
CA ALA A 343 1.67 -4.14 -5.58
C ALA A 343 1.20 -5.06 -4.44
N ARG A 344 0.78 -4.49 -3.31
CA ARG A 344 0.19 -5.24 -2.19
C ARG A 344 -1.05 -6.02 -2.61
N LEU A 345 -1.95 -5.39 -3.37
CA LEU A 345 -3.14 -6.05 -3.91
C LEU A 345 -2.76 -7.19 -4.87
N ARG A 346 -1.75 -7.00 -5.73
CA ARG A 346 -1.25 -8.07 -6.59
C ARG A 346 -0.76 -9.27 -5.78
N CYS A 347 -0.07 -9.06 -4.67
CA CYS A 347 0.34 -10.16 -3.77
C CYS A 347 -0.88 -10.94 -3.27
N ALA A 348 -1.92 -10.26 -2.79
CA ALA A 348 -3.14 -10.90 -2.32
C ALA A 348 -3.85 -11.66 -3.43
N LEU A 349 -4.07 -11.03 -4.58
CA LEU A 349 -4.73 -11.63 -5.74
C LEU A 349 -3.93 -12.76 -6.39
N SER A 350 -2.62 -12.80 -6.20
CA SER A 350 -1.76 -13.88 -6.69
C SER A 350 -2.02 -15.21 -6.00
N THR A 351 -2.51 -15.18 -4.76
CA THR A 351 -2.92 -16.36 -4.00
C THR A 351 -4.40 -16.67 -4.16
N ASP A 352 -5.23 -15.63 -4.19
CA ASP A 352 -6.70 -15.76 -4.31
C ASP A 352 -7.23 -14.73 -5.34
N PRO A 353 -7.15 -15.05 -6.65
CA PRO A 353 -7.52 -14.13 -7.70
C PRO A 353 -9.03 -13.91 -7.77
N ASP A 354 -9.45 -12.67 -7.53
CA ASP A 354 -10.78 -12.16 -7.84
C ASP A 354 -10.77 -11.52 -9.24
N PRO A 355 -11.55 -12.03 -10.21
CA PRO A 355 -11.57 -11.52 -11.58
C PRO A 355 -11.90 -10.03 -11.70
N GLU A 356 -12.81 -9.52 -10.90
CA GLU A 356 -13.20 -8.11 -10.94
C GLU A 356 -12.10 -7.20 -10.37
N ALA A 357 -11.48 -7.60 -9.27
CA ALA A 357 -10.35 -6.88 -8.72
C ALA A 357 -9.16 -6.86 -9.69
N VAL A 358 -8.88 -7.98 -10.39
CA VAL A 358 -7.85 -8.03 -11.44
C VAL A 358 -8.22 -7.12 -12.60
N ALA A 359 -9.49 -7.10 -13.03
CA ALA A 359 -9.96 -6.20 -14.09
C ALA A 359 -9.73 -4.72 -13.74
N TRP A 360 -10.00 -4.31 -12.51
CA TRP A 360 -9.71 -2.97 -12.02
C TRP A 360 -8.22 -2.63 -12.03
N LEU A 361 -7.36 -3.55 -11.58
CA LEU A 361 -5.90 -3.34 -11.62
C LEU A 361 -5.39 -3.15 -13.05
N LEU A 362 -5.93 -3.91 -14.02
CA LEU A 362 -5.56 -3.79 -15.43
C LEU A 362 -5.99 -2.45 -16.01
N LEU A 363 -7.15 -1.93 -15.61
CA LEU A 363 -7.64 -0.63 -16.05
C LEU A 363 -6.76 0.52 -15.52
N GLY A 364 -6.25 0.40 -14.30
CA GLY A 364 -5.36 1.39 -13.67
C GLY A 364 -3.87 1.22 -13.99
N SER A 365 -3.48 0.14 -14.67
CA SER A 365 -2.10 -0.04 -15.09
C SER A 365 -1.85 0.78 -16.36
N PRO A 366 -0.78 1.58 -16.44
CA PRO A 366 -0.37 2.11 -17.73
C PRO A 366 -0.16 0.91 -18.67
N LEU A 367 -0.67 1.00 -19.86
CA LEU A 367 -0.41 0.04 -20.93
C LEU A 367 1.11 0.03 -21.09
N GLY A 368 1.77 -1.02 -20.52
CA GLY A 368 3.19 -1.24 -20.67
C GLY A 368 3.51 -1.67 -22.07
#